data_59c1af6f2729fffa796e2fd36b8c5c38
#
_entry.id   59c1af6f2729fffa796e2fd36b8c5c38
#
_cell.length_a   1.000
_cell.length_b   1.000
_cell.length_c   1.000
_cell.angle_alpha   90.00
_cell.angle_beta   90.00
_cell.angle_gamma   90.00
#
_symmetry.space_group_name_H-M   'P 1'
#
loop_
_entity.id
_entity.type
_entity.pdbx_description
1 polymer ?
#
loop_
_entity_poly.entity_id
_entity_poly.type
_entity_poly.pdbx_seq_one_letter_code
_entity_poly.pdbx_strand_id
1 'polypeptide(L)'
;MKLFWKILCCFILFIHAVTGNWWNLAVPRVSSQTGNTTLETFTTLQKESCHRLEYLVERQKQLCLLSDRVLQVLQTGASQAVEECQHQFRHSRWNCSTVVNSTDIFGGVLKFKSRESAFVHALSSAALAHAVARACSRGELNECSCDARVRKRTPRHWQWGGCSEDIRYGEMFSRDFVDAKEDKDSDVGLMNLHNNEAGRRAVRSRMQRVCKCHGMSGSCSVRVCWRRLPQLRVVGDALTTRYEGASHVKVISTVVERKRGKNVRKLRPLHADMKKPNKTDLVYLEESPDYCEPNDELGILGTRGRTCNRTSAGLDGCRLLCCGRGYQTRVRDHEEKCRCRFVWCCRVHCEICRYKRDHHVCN
;
A
#
# COMPACT_ATOMS: atom_id res chain seq x y z
N MET A 1 -49.50 -8.40 -29.40
CA MET A 1 -49.10 -8.01 -28.02
C MET A 1 -48.25 -9.06 -27.28
N LYS A 2 -47.95 -10.24 -27.80
CA LYS A 2 -47.09 -11.25 -27.12
C LYS A 2 -45.62 -11.29 -27.61
N LEU A 3 -45.27 -10.50 -28.61
CA LEU A 3 -43.89 -10.46 -29.15
C LEU A 3 -43.04 -9.33 -28.55
N PHE A 4 -43.67 -8.31 -27.97
CA PHE A 4 -42.97 -7.17 -27.37
C PHE A 4 -42.39 -7.46 -25.97
N TRP A 5 -42.87 -8.46 -25.27
CA TRP A 5 -42.42 -8.80 -23.92
C TRP A 5 -41.27 -9.80 -23.88
N LYS A 6 -40.97 -10.48 -25.01
CA LYS A 6 -39.79 -11.35 -25.09
C LYS A 6 -38.49 -10.63 -25.42
N ILE A 7 -38.58 -9.41 -25.97
CA ILE A 7 -37.38 -8.59 -26.29
C ILE A 7 -36.93 -7.75 -25.10
N LEU A 8 -37.82 -7.46 -24.13
CA LEU A 8 -37.47 -6.69 -22.93
C LEU A 8 -36.75 -7.51 -21.86
N CYS A 9 -36.76 -8.85 -21.94
CA CYS A 9 -36.07 -9.72 -20.98
C CYS A 9 -34.61 -10.04 -21.34
N CYS A 10 -34.11 -9.66 -22.50
CA CYS A 10 -32.73 -9.96 -22.93
C CYS A 10 -31.75 -8.80 -22.74
N PHE A 11 -32.18 -7.65 -22.21
CA PHE A 11 -31.29 -6.50 -21.95
C PHE A 11 -31.06 -6.19 -20.48
N ILE A 12 -31.27 -7.13 -19.58
CA ILE A 12 -30.56 -7.06 -18.29
C ILE A 12 -29.16 -7.59 -18.54
N LEU A 13 -28.36 -6.80 -19.22
CA LEU A 13 -26.92 -6.88 -19.11
C LEU A 13 -26.61 -6.71 -17.61
N PHE A 14 -26.37 -7.83 -16.94
CA PHE A 14 -25.69 -7.83 -15.66
C PHE A 14 -24.36 -7.12 -15.88
N ILE A 15 -24.36 -5.80 -15.70
CA ILE A 15 -23.13 -5.07 -15.40
C ILE A 15 -22.72 -5.65 -14.05
N HIS A 16 -21.96 -6.74 -14.08
CA HIS A 16 -21.27 -7.23 -12.91
C HIS A 16 -20.31 -6.11 -12.53
N ALA A 17 -20.74 -5.28 -11.59
CA ALA A 17 -19.83 -4.30 -10.99
C ALA A 17 -18.62 -5.10 -10.51
N VAL A 18 -17.47 -4.85 -11.09
CA VAL A 18 -16.21 -5.47 -10.68
C VAL A 18 -15.98 -5.12 -9.22
N THR A 19 -16.39 -6.03 -8.33
CA THR A 19 -16.26 -5.86 -6.89
C THR A 19 -14.86 -6.28 -6.45
N GLY A 20 -14.28 -5.54 -5.52
CA GLY A 20 -12.92 -5.76 -5.04
C GLY A 20 -11.87 -4.92 -5.76
N ASN A 21 -10.63 -5.01 -5.33
CA ASN A 21 -9.52 -4.23 -5.86
C ASN A 21 -8.25 -5.10 -6.00
N TRP A 22 -7.24 -4.61 -6.71
CA TRP A 22 -6.01 -5.34 -7.01
C TRP A 22 -5.22 -5.75 -5.74
N TRP A 23 -5.34 -5.05 -4.64
CA TRP A 23 -4.72 -5.44 -3.35
C TRP A 23 -5.27 -6.74 -2.77
N ASN A 24 -6.41 -7.25 -3.29
CA ASN A 24 -6.90 -8.59 -2.97
C ASN A 24 -5.89 -9.69 -3.39
N LEU A 25 -4.90 -9.36 -4.21
CA LEU A 25 -3.76 -10.24 -4.52
C LEU A 25 -2.89 -10.55 -3.30
N ALA A 26 -2.98 -9.78 -2.22
CA ALA A 26 -2.26 -10.03 -0.97
C ALA A 26 -2.71 -11.31 -0.25
N VAL A 27 -3.94 -11.77 -0.51
CA VAL A 27 -4.47 -13.00 0.09
C VAL A 27 -4.12 -14.19 -0.83
N PRO A 28 -3.27 -15.13 -0.39
CA PRO A 28 -2.99 -16.33 -1.16
C PRO A 28 -4.28 -17.13 -1.34
N ARG A 29 -4.75 -17.27 -2.58
CA ARG A 29 -5.74 -18.32 -2.85
C ARG A 29 -5.00 -19.64 -2.81
N VAL A 30 -5.26 -20.46 -1.80
CA VAL A 30 -4.74 -21.83 -1.71
C VAL A 30 -5.34 -22.60 -2.88
N SER A 31 -4.61 -22.66 -3.99
CA SER A 31 -4.85 -23.69 -5.00
C SER A 31 -4.18 -24.97 -4.49
N SER A 32 -4.96 -25.89 -3.96
CA SER A 32 -4.52 -27.26 -3.66
C SER A 32 -4.19 -27.98 -4.97
N GLN A 33 -2.96 -27.79 -5.46
CA GLN A 33 -2.35 -28.65 -6.47
C GLN A 33 -0.90 -28.89 -6.07
N THR A 34 -0.70 -29.94 -5.27
CA THR A 34 0.56 -30.65 -5.13
C THR A 34 0.78 -31.50 -6.38
N GLY A 35 1.68 -31.09 -7.24
CA GLY A 35 2.11 -31.86 -8.42
C GLY A 35 3.36 -31.24 -9.02
N ASN A 36 4.33 -32.06 -9.43
CA ASN A 36 5.55 -31.67 -10.16
C ASN A 36 5.17 -30.89 -11.42
N THR A 37 5.27 -29.57 -11.36
CA THR A 37 4.92 -28.70 -12.47
C THR A 37 6.19 -28.32 -13.22
N THR A 38 6.22 -28.60 -14.55
CA THR A 38 7.28 -28.12 -15.44
C THR A 38 7.15 -26.60 -15.64
N LEU A 39 8.22 -25.92 -16.04
CA LEU A 39 8.25 -24.45 -16.22
C LEU A 39 7.17 -23.97 -17.20
N GLU A 40 6.88 -24.73 -18.27
CA GLU A 40 5.83 -24.39 -19.23
C GLU A 40 4.41 -24.47 -18.64
N THR A 41 4.14 -25.44 -17.78
CA THR A 41 2.86 -25.55 -17.05
C THR A 41 2.68 -24.40 -16.07
N PHE A 42 3.77 -23.93 -15.44
CA PHE A 42 3.72 -22.81 -14.50
C PHE A 42 3.37 -21.48 -15.20
N THR A 43 3.96 -21.20 -16.38
CA THR A 43 3.67 -20.00 -17.17
C THR A 43 2.23 -19.98 -17.70
N THR A 44 1.71 -21.13 -18.13
CA THR A 44 0.32 -21.27 -18.60
C THR A 44 -0.67 -21.05 -17.46
N LEU A 45 -0.41 -21.63 -16.27
CA LEU A 45 -1.21 -21.44 -15.07
C LEU A 45 -1.24 -19.98 -14.59
N GLN A 46 -0.13 -19.24 -14.73
CA GLN A 46 -0.10 -17.81 -14.38
C GLN A 46 -0.92 -16.97 -15.35
N LYS A 47 -0.84 -17.22 -16.66
CA LYS A 47 -1.66 -16.52 -17.66
C LYS A 47 -3.16 -16.74 -17.43
N GLU A 48 -3.56 -17.99 -17.22
CA GLU A 48 -4.96 -18.30 -16.86
C GLU A 48 -5.37 -17.62 -15.55
N SER A 49 -4.46 -17.51 -14.57
CA SER A 49 -4.74 -16.85 -13.30
C SER A 49 -5.07 -15.36 -13.47
N CYS A 50 -4.33 -14.60 -14.30
CA CYS A 50 -4.61 -13.19 -14.54
C CYS A 50 -6.01 -12.97 -15.16
N HIS A 51 -6.43 -13.82 -16.08
CA HIS A 51 -7.75 -13.74 -16.72
C HIS A 51 -8.89 -14.04 -15.73
N ARG A 52 -8.69 -14.99 -14.81
CA ARG A 52 -9.70 -15.40 -13.81
C ARG A 52 -9.88 -14.42 -12.65
N LEU A 53 -9.04 -13.37 -12.55
CA LEU A 53 -9.14 -12.37 -11.50
C LEU A 53 -10.20 -11.33 -11.89
N GLU A 54 -11.46 -11.59 -11.47
CA GLU A 54 -12.61 -10.76 -11.80
C GLU A 54 -12.54 -9.34 -11.26
N TYR A 55 -11.79 -9.11 -10.17
CA TYR A 55 -11.59 -7.78 -9.58
C TYR A 55 -10.56 -6.91 -10.32
N LEU A 56 -9.86 -7.47 -11.32
CA LEU A 56 -8.98 -6.70 -12.21
C LEU A 56 -9.75 -6.23 -13.45
N VAL A 57 -9.58 -4.95 -13.78
CA VAL A 57 -10.08 -4.41 -15.03
C VAL A 57 -9.21 -4.87 -16.21
N GLU A 58 -9.74 -4.81 -17.44
CA GLU A 58 -9.07 -5.35 -18.64
C GLU A 58 -7.64 -4.83 -18.81
N ARG A 59 -7.41 -3.54 -18.60
CA ARG A 59 -6.07 -2.95 -18.66
C ARG A 59 -5.12 -3.55 -17.63
N GLN A 60 -5.58 -3.84 -16.42
CA GLN A 60 -4.79 -4.50 -15.37
C GLN A 60 -4.45 -5.95 -15.75
N LYS A 61 -5.40 -6.68 -16.36
CA LYS A 61 -5.17 -8.03 -16.86
C LYS A 61 -4.11 -8.05 -17.96
N GLN A 62 -4.18 -7.11 -18.92
CA GLN A 62 -3.15 -6.96 -19.96
C GLN A 62 -1.76 -6.71 -19.37
N LEU A 63 -1.64 -5.84 -18.38
CA LEU A 63 -0.37 -5.57 -17.71
C LEU A 63 0.12 -6.77 -16.88
N CYS A 64 -0.78 -7.54 -16.28
CA CYS A 64 -0.46 -8.77 -15.58
C CYS A 64 0.15 -9.84 -16.49
N LEU A 65 -0.20 -9.80 -17.78
CA LEU A 65 0.24 -10.76 -18.79
C LEU A 65 1.55 -10.38 -19.52
N LEU A 66 2.15 -9.23 -19.19
CA LEU A 66 3.36 -8.75 -19.87
C LEU A 66 4.53 -9.74 -19.75
N SER A 67 4.74 -10.33 -18.57
CA SER A 67 5.71 -11.41 -18.39
C SER A 67 5.28 -12.35 -17.27
N ASP A 68 5.91 -13.52 -17.24
CA ASP A 68 5.54 -14.62 -16.34
C ASP A 68 5.72 -14.28 -14.85
N ARG A 69 6.49 -13.25 -14.51
CA ARG A 69 6.75 -12.86 -13.13
C ARG A 69 5.96 -11.64 -12.65
N VAL A 70 5.24 -10.96 -13.55
CA VAL A 70 4.50 -9.75 -13.19
C VAL A 70 3.46 -10.04 -12.10
N LEU A 71 2.71 -11.15 -12.21
CA LEU A 71 1.72 -11.52 -11.19
C LEU A 71 2.35 -11.66 -9.80
N GLN A 72 3.52 -12.30 -9.71
CA GLN A 72 4.25 -12.45 -8.45
C GLN A 72 4.70 -11.10 -7.87
N VAL A 73 5.14 -10.17 -8.74
CA VAL A 73 5.51 -8.81 -8.33
C VAL A 73 4.30 -8.02 -7.84
N LEU A 74 3.14 -8.18 -8.51
CA LEU A 74 1.87 -7.59 -8.08
C LEU A 74 1.45 -8.10 -6.69
N GLN A 75 1.52 -9.42 -6.48
CA GLN A 75 1.23 -10.05 -5.19
C GLN A 75 2.18 -9.55 -4.09
N THR A 76 3.48 -9.47 -4.39
CA THR A 76 4.48 -8.92 -3.46
C THR A 76 4.15 -7.48 -3.09
N GLY A 77 3.81 -6.63 -4.08
CA GLY A 77 3.42 -5.25 -3.83
C GLY A 77 2.16 -5.13 -2.97
N ALA A 78 1.14 -5.97 -3.25
CA ALA A 78 -0.09 -6.01 -2.48
C ALA A 78 0.16 -6.46 -1.02
N SER A 79 0.90 -7.55 -0.82
CA SER A 79 1.22 -8.06 0.53
C SER A 79 2.02 -7.05 1.34
N GLN A 80 3.04 -6.44 0.74
CA GLN A 80 3.82 -5.38 1.40
C GLN A 80 2.96 -4.17 1.77
N ALA A 81 1.98 -3.79 0.95
CA ALA A 81 1.07 -2.69 1.25
C ALA A 81 0.20 -3.02 2.47
N VAL A 82 -0.35 -4.24 2.54
CA VAL A 82 -1.18 -4.69 3.67
C VAL A 82 -0.36 -4.76 4.95
N GLU A 83 0.81 -5.41 4.92
CA GLU A 83 1.69 -5.54 6.08
C GLU A 83 2.11 -4.17 6.62
N GLU A 84 2.47 -3.25 5.73
CA GLU A 84 2.87 -1.90 6.13
C GLU A 84 1.69 -1.09 6.66
N CYS A 85 0.49 -1.21 6.07
CA CYS A 85 -0.71 -0.58 6.58
C CYS A 85 -1.04 -1.05 8.01
N GLN A 86 -1.05 -2.37 8.23
CA GLN A 86 -1.28 -2.96 9.54
C GLN A 86 -0.23 -2.51 10.57
N HIS A 87 1.02 -2.37 10.15
CA HIS A 87 2.06 -1.86 11.03
C HIS A 87 1.83 -0.41 11.42
N GLN A 88 1.51 0.46 10.48
CA GLN A 88 1.31 1.89 10.73
C GLN A 88 0.08 2.13 11.63
N PHE A 89 -1.00 1.38 11.42
CA PHE A 89 -2.25 1.54 12.18
C PHE A 89 -2.42 0.57 13.36
N ARG A 90 -1.39 -0.20 13.73
CA ARG A 90 -1.48 -1.24 14.79
C ARG A 90 -2.02 -0.73 16.13
N HIS A 91 -1.84 0.55 16.42
CA HIS A 91 -2.28 1.20 17.66
C HIS A 91 -3.46 2.15 17.46
N SER A 92 -3.95 2.32 16.24
CA SER A 92 -5.10 3.16 15.94
C SER A 92 -6.41 2.41 16.16
N ARG A 93 -7.53 3.12 16.31
CA ARG A 93 -8.85 2.50 16.40
C ARG A 93 -9.14 1.64 15.18
N TRP A 94 -8.98 2.17 13.97
CA TRP A 94 -8.87 1.37 12.77
C TRP A 94 -7.43 0.84 12.63
N ASN A 95 -7.26 -0.45 12.63
CA ASN A 95 -5.93 -1.10 12.61
C ASN A 95 -5.56 -1.71 11.26
N CYS A 96 -6.23 -1.30 10.19
CA CYS A 96 -6.01 -1.84 8.84
C CYS A 96 -6.18 -3.38 8.77
N SER A 97 -7.08 -3.93 9.59
CA SER A 97 -7.36 -5.37 9.57
C SER A 97 -7.96 -5.81 8.25
N THR A 98 -7.63 -7.04 7.86
CA THR A 98 -8.18 -7.65 6.66
C THR A 98 -9.35 -8.57 7.01
N VAL A 99 -10.38 -8.55 6.17
CA VAL A 99 -11.59 -9.36 6.34
C VAL A 99 -11.55 -10.53 5.37
N VAL A 100 -11.50 -11.74 5.91
CA VAL A 100 -11.55 -12.96 5.12
C VAL A 100 -12.99 -13.13 4.58
N ASN A 101 -13.12 -13.55 3.32
CA ASN A 101 -14.41 -13.73 2.63
C ASN A 101 -15.17 -12.43 2.26
N SER A 102 -14.53 -11.27 2.35
CA SER A 102 -15.07 -10.03 1.79
C SER A 102 -14.68 -9.87 0.31
N THR A 103 -15.49 -9.10 -0.43
CA THR A 103 -15.16 -8.68 -1.82
C THR A 103 -13.92 -7.79 -1.87
N ASP A 104 -13.64 -7.06 -0.79
CA ASP A 104 -12.41 -6.29 -0.59
C ASP A 104 -11.77 -6.70 0.73
N ILE A 105 -10.45 -6.92 0.72
CA ILE A 105 -9.71 -7.38 1.92
C ILE A 105 -9.77 -6.41 3.09
N PHE A 106 -10.00 -5.11 2.84
CA PHE A 106 -10.19 -4.11 3.88
C PHE A 106 -11.66 -3.93 4.30
N GLY A 107 -12.56 -4.79 3.79
CA GLY A 107 -13.98 -4.70 4.07
C GLY A 107 -14.66 -3.47 3.46
N GLY A 108 -15.80 -3.09 4.02
CA GLY A 108 -16.58 -1.93 3.56
C GLY A 108 -16.01 -0.56 3.95
N VAL A 109 -14.94 -0.49 4.76
CA VAL A 109 -14.34 0.77 5.21
C VAL A 109 -13.87 1.63 4.04
N LEU A 110 -13.34 1.02 2.97
CA LEU A 110 -12.87 1.77 1.80
C LEU A 110 -14.01 2.30 0.90
N LYS A 111 -15.26 1.97 1.18
CA LYS A 111 -16.42 2.63 0.53
C LYS A 111 -16.55 4.09 0.97
N PHE A 112 -16.09 4.41 2.18
CA PHE A 112 -15.96 5.80 2.62
C PHE A 112 -14.76 6.45 1.95
N LYS A 113 -14.94 7.69 1.52
CA LYS A 113 -13.88 8.50 0.90
C LYS A 113 -13.09 9.24 1.98
N SER A 114 -12.73 8.50 3.02
CA SER A 114 -12.10 8.95 4.26
C SER A 114 -10.58 9.04 4.17
N ARG A 115 -9.97 9.49 5.27
CA ARG A 115 -8.49 9.54 5.41
C ARG A 115 -7.87 8.15 5.29
N GLU A 116 -8.52 7.12 5.82
CA GLU A 116 -8.06 5.73 5.77
C GLU A 116 -8.01 5.23 4.32
N SER A 117 -9.07 5.50 3.54
CA SER A 117 -9.09 5.21 2.11
C SER A 117 -7.97 5.94 1.37
N ALA A 118 -7.77 7.22 1.66
CA ALA A 118 -6.68 8.01 1.07
C ALA A 118 -5.30 7.40 1.35
N PHE A 119 -5.07 6.95 2.58
CA PHE A 119 -3.82 6.30 2.98
C PHE A 119 -3.60 4.97 2.26
N VAL A 120 -4.63 4.10 2.21
CA VAL A 120 -4.54 2.79 1.53
C VAL A 120 -4.22 2.97 0.05
N HIS A 121 -4.89 3.89 -0.65
CA HIS A 121 -4.60 4.20 -2.05
C HIS A 121 -3.15 4.67 -2.24
N ALA A 122 -2.68 5.59 -1.41
CA ALA A 122 -1.31 6.11 -1.49
C ALA A 122 -0.28 5.00 -1.20
N LEU A 123 -0.48 4.24 -0.13
CA LEU A 123 0.46 3.18 0.26
C LEU A 123 0.50 2.04 -0.75
N SER A 124 -0.66 1.60 -1.25
CA SER A 124 -0.74 0.52 -2.26
C SER A 124 -0.03 0.91 -3.55
N SER A 125 -0.26 2.13 -4.03
CA SER A 125 0.41 2.67 -5.21
C SER A 125 1.93 2.81 -5.01
N ALA A 126 2.37 3.22 -3.81
CA ALA A 126 3.77 3.31 -3.42
C ALA A 126 4.43 1.91 -3.36
N ALA A 127 3.77 0.95 -2.72
CA ALA A 127 4.27 -0.41 -2.57
C ALA A 127 4.44 -1.11 -3.92
N LEU A 128 3.47 -0.93 -4.84
CA LEU A 128 3.60 -1.47 -6.19
C LEU A 128 4.76 -0.83 -6.96
N ALA A 129 4.88 0.50 -6.94
CA ALA A 129 6.00 1.19 -7.59
C ALA A 129 7.36 0.72 -7.04
N HIS A 130 7.43 0.51 -5.72
CA HIS A 130 8.60 0.00 -5.04
C HIS A 130 8.92 -1.46 -5.44
N ALA A 131 7.91 -2.36 -5.43
CA ALA A 131 8.08 -3.77 -5.78
C ALA A 131 8.54 -3.94 -7.22
N VAL A 132 7.92 -3.21 -8.17
CA VAL A 132 8.30 -3.25 -9.59
C VAL A 132 9.72 -2.72 -9.80
N ALA A 133 10.08 -1.57 -9.23
CA ALA A 133 11.44 -1.01 -9.38
C ALA A 133 12.50 -1.96 -8.78
N ARG A 134 12.18 -2.65 -7.70
CA ARG A 134 13.05 -3.67 -7.11
C ARG A 134 13.18 -4.92 -7.98
N ALA A 135 12.08 -5.41 -8.54
CA ALA A 135 12.09 -6.54 -9.46
C ALA A 135 12.91 -6.24 -10.71
N CYS A 136 12.81 -5.01 -11.27
CA CYS A 136 13.65 -4.55 -12.36
C CYS A 136 15.15 -4.63 -12.03
N SER A 137 15.54 -4.15 -10.84
CA SER A 137 16.94 -4.13 -10.43
C SER A 137 17.52 -5.52 -10.17
N ARG A 138 16.66 -6.52 -9.92
CA ARG A 138 17.01 -7.92 -9.72
C ARG A 138 17.00 -8.74 -11.01
N GLY A 139 16.55 -8.13 -12.13
CA GLY A 139 16.38 -8.85 -13.39
C GLY A 139 15.23 -9.86 -13.36
N GLU A 140 14.23 -9.66 -12.49
CA GLU A 140 13.05 -10.51 -12.39
C GLU A 140 12.02 -10.20 -13.49
N LEU A 141 12.07 -8.98 -14.04
CA LEU A 141 11.21 -8.51 -15.14
C LEU A 141 12.07 -8.20 -16.37
N ASN A 142 11.65 -8.69 -17.53
CA ASN A 142 12.39 -8.53 -18.80
C ASN A 142 12.20 -7.14 -19.43
N GLU A 143 11.10 -6.44 -19.08
CA GLU A 143 10.69 -5.15 -19.65
C GLU A 143 11.45 -3.97 -19.06
N CYS A 144 12.28 -4.21 -18.06
CA CYS A 144 13.00 -3.16 -17.35
C CYS A 144 14.35 -3.64 -16.84
N SER A 145 15.18 -2.68 -16.45
CA SER A 145 16.53 -2.93 -15.93
C SER A 145 16.96 -1.82 -14.96
N CYS A 146 18.24 -1.77 -14.62
CA CYS A 146 18.84 -0.70 -13.84
C CYS A 146 18.68 0.67 -14.52
N ASP A 147 18.51 1.74 -13.76
CA ASP A 147 18.42 3.12 -14.31
C ASP A 147 19.75 3.59 -14.92
N ALA A 148 19.90 3.42 -16.22
CA ALA A 148 21.07 3.85 -16.97
C ALA A 148 21.23 5.39 -17.05
N ARG A 149 20.14 6.15 -16.83
CA ARG A 149 20.13 7.63 -16.92
C ARG A 149 20.98 8.28 -15.83
N VAL A 150 21.15 7.61 -14.70
CA VAL A 150 21.96 8.10 -13.57
C VAL A 150 23.41 8.34 -13.99
N ARG A 151 23.94 7.51 -14.91
CA ARG A 151 25.34 7.55 -15.38
C ARG A 151 25.67 8.78 -16.20
N LYS A 152 24.69 9.48 -16.74
CA LYS A 152 24.89 10.66 -17.63
C LYS A 152 25.43 11.90 -16.89
N ARG A 153 25.41 11.93 -15.55
CA ARG A 153 25.89 13.05 -14.73
C ARG A 153 26.82 12.52 -13.63
N THR A 154 28.10 12.42 -13.93
CA THR A 154 29.11 11.93 -12.96
C THR A 154 29.77 13.13 -12.27
N PRO A 155 29.64 13.24 -10.93
CA PRO A 155 30.39 14.22 -10.14
C PRO A 155 31.89 13.95 -10.13
N ARG A 156 32.71 14.97 -9.83
CA ARG A 156 34.19 14.85 -9.82
C ARG A 156 34.72 13.89 -8.76
N HIS A 157 34.02 13.65 -7.66
CA HIS A 157 34.53 12.94 -6.47
C HIS A 157 34.05 11.47 -6.34
N TRP A 158 33.27 10.96 -7.27
CA TRP A 158 32.78 9.59 -7.26
C TRP A 158 32.19 9.19 -8.62
N GLN A 159 32.09 7.89 -8.87
CA GLN A 159 31.57 7.36 -10.13
C GLN A 159 30.24 6.62 -9.89
N TRP A 160 29.32 6.72 -10.85
CA TRP A 160 28.17 5.86 -10.89
C TRP A 160 28.55 4.45 -11.32
N GLY A 161 28.23 3.45 -10.46
CA GLY A 161 28.46 2.04 -10.75
C GLY A 161 27.40 1.17 -10.12
N GLY A 162 27.45 -0.13 -10.35
CA GLY A 162 26.44 -1.07 -9.91
C GLY A 162 25.07 -0.82 -10.55
N CYS A 163 24.02 -1.40 -9.96
CA CYS A 163 22.65 -1.25 -10.41
C CYS A 163 21.92 -0.16 -9.60
N SER A 164 21.58 0.96 -10.23
CA SER A 164 20.64 1.93 -9.66
C SER A 164 19.21 1.50 -9.92
N GLU A 165 18.38 1.42 -8.87
CA GLU A 165 16.97 1.01 -8.98
C GLU A 165 16.16 2.06 -9.75
N ASP A 166 15.43 1.64 -10.80
CA ASP A 166 14.66 2.54 -11.65
C ASP A 166 13.24 2.80 -11.11
N ILE A 167 13.14 3.72 -10.16
CA ILE A 167 11.84 4.14 -9.61
C ILE A 167 10.92 4.76 -10.67
N ARG A 168 11.46 5.33 -11.76
CA ARG A 168 10.61 5.93 -12.80
C ARG A 168 9.82 4.87 -13.56
N TYR A 169 10.44 3.73 -13.86
CA TYR A 169 9.72 2.61 -14.43
C TYR A 169 8.66 2.09 -13.44
N GLY A 170 9.01 1.92 -12.16
CA GLY A 170 8.06 1.54 -11.12
C GLY A 170 6.87 2.51 -11.00
N GLU A 171 7.10 3.82 -11.02
CA GLU A 171 6.04 4.84 -11.02
C GLU A 171 5.15 4.77 -12.27
N MET A 172 5.75 4.57 -13.44
CA MET A 172 5.02 4.44 -14.71
C MET A 172 4.11 3.20 -14.67
N PHE A 173 4.67 2.04 -14.33
CA PHE A 173 3.91 0.81 -14.23
C PHE A 173 2.79 0.90 -13.17
N SER A 174 3.11 1.42 -11.98
CA SER A 174 2.12 1.63 -10.92
C SER A 174 0.99 2.56 -11.37
N ARG A 175 1.30 3.61 -12.17
CA ARG A 175 0.29 4.52 -12.72
C ARG A 175 -0.61 3.79 -13.72
N ASP A 176 -0.02 3.07 -14.66
CA ASP A 176 -0.79 2.35 -15.67
C ASP A 176 -1.66 1.24 -15.07
N PHE A 177 -1.19 0.59 -14.00
CA PHE A 177 -1.89 -0.51 -13.37
C PHE A 177 -2.92 -0.04 -12.33
N VAL A 178 -2.51 0.78 -11.35
CA VAL A 178 -3.39 1.18 -10.22
C VAL A 178 -4.46 2.16 -10.69
N ASP A 179 -4.07 3.16 -11.50
CA ASP A 179 -4.98 4.22 -11.94
C ASP A 179 -5.95 3.75 -13.04
N ALA A 180 -5.74 2.53 -13.62
CA ALA A 180 -6.60 1.99 -14.67
C ALA A 180 -8.05 1.74 -14.22
N LYS A 181 -8.28 1.52 -12.93
CA LYS A 181 -9.60 1.30 -12.35
C LYS A 181 -10.32 2.59 -12.01
N GLU A 182 -9.59 3.70 -11.90
CA GLU A 182 -10.13 4.97 -11.41
C GLU A 182 -10.85 5.74 -12.51
N ASP A 183 -12.10 6.08 -12.26
CA ASP A 183 -12.88 6.94 -13.15
C ASP A 183 -12.46 8.42 -12.96
N LYS A 184 -11.85 9.00 -13.99
CA LYS A 184 -11.37 10.39 -13.99
C LYS A 184 -12.49 11.42 -13.95
N ASP A 185 -13.70 11.01 -14.27
CA ASP A 185 -14.87 11.87 -14.29
C ASP A 185 -15.72 11.76 -13.01
N SER A 186 -15.32 10.91 -12.05
CA SER A 186 -15.92 10.82 -10.71
C SER A 186 -15.11 11.62 -9.68
N ASP A 187 -15.76 12.08 -8.60
CA ASP A 187 -15.13 12.77 -7.47
C ASP A 187 -14.17 11.83 -6.73
N VAL A 188 -14.61 10.59 -6.56
CA VAL A 188 -13.85 9.52 -5.90
C VAL A 188 -12.60 9.18 -6.71
N GLY A 189 -12.74 9.03 -8.03
CA GLY A 189 -11.61 8.74 -8.90
C GLY A 189 -10.57 9.87 -8.89
N LEU A 190 -11.00 11.14 -8.87
CA LEU A 190 -10.06 12.27 -8.72
C LEU A 190 -9.31 12.23 -7.39
N MET A 191 -9.99 11.89 -6.29
CA MET A 191 -9.38 11.72 -4.97
C MET A 191 -8.36 10.57 -4.99
N ASN A 192 -8.75 9.40 -5.51
CA ASN A 192 -7.90 8.22 -5.55
C ASN A 192 -6.66 8.44 -6.42
N LEU A 193 -6.83 9.03 -7.61
CA LEU A 193 -5.71 9.39 -8.50
C LEU A 193 -4.72 10.36 -7.85
N HIS A 194 -5.22 11.33 -7.08
CA HIS A 194 -4.37 12.25 -6.34
C HIS A 194 -3.56 11.50 -5.26
N ASN A 195 -4.21 10.65 -4.47
CA ASN A 195 -3.57 9.89 -3.40
C ASN A 195 -2.60 8.84 -3.95
N ASN A 196 -2.94 8.14 -5.05
CA ASN A 196 -2.04 7.24 -5.75
C ASN A 196 -0.74 7.96 -6.18
N GLU A 197 -0.88 9.17 -6.75
CA GLU A 197 0.28 9.97 -7.16
C GLU A 197 1.10 10.44 -5.94
N ALA A 198 0.47 10.78 -4.82
CA ALA A 198 1.16 11.15 -3.58
C ALA A 198 1.99 9.98 -3.06
N GLY A 199 1.48 8.75 -3.11
CA GLY A 199 2.19 7.54 -2.72
C GLY A 199 3.43 7.29 -3.59
N ARG A 200 3.30 7.33 -4.92
CA ARG A 200 4.44 7.18 -5.85
C ARG A 200 5.53 8.22 -5.58
N ARG A 201 5.15 9.48 -5.36
CA ARG A 201 6.07 10.56 -5.01
C ARG A 201 6.77 10.35 -3.67
N ALA A 202 6.09 9.73 -2.70
CA ALA A 202 6.68 9.42 -1.41
C ALA A 202 7.88 8.47 -1.56
N VAL A 203 7.82 7.46 -2.43
CA VAL A 203 8.95 6.60 -2.74
C VAL A 203 10.08 7.36 -3.42
N ARG A 204 9.75 8.08 -4.51
CA ARG A 204 10.75 8.80 -5.31
C ARG A 204 11.53 9.84 -4.51
N SER A 205 10.85 10.59 -3.65
CA SER A 205 11.47 11.64 -2.84
C SER A 205 12.44 11.10 -1.78
N ARG A 206 12.37 9.81 -1.47
CA ARG A 206 13.19 9.14 -0.46
C ARG A 206 14.24 8.20 -1.03
N MET A 207 14.45 8.22 -2.35
CA MET A 207 15.54 7.50 -2.98
C MET A 207 16.88 7.89 -2.36
N GLN A 208 17.66 6.89 -1.98
CA GLN A 208 18.95 7.06 -1.31
C GLN A 208 20.10 6.89 -2.29
N ARG A 209 21.16 7.66 -2.10
CA ARG A 209 22.44 7.39 -2.72
C ARG A 209 23.27 6.56 -1.76
N VAL A 210 23.70 5.38 -2.20
CA VAL A 210 24.57 4.48 -1.46
C VAL A 210 25.89 4.40 -2.19
N CYS A 211 27.01 4.44 -1.46
CA CYS A 211 28.35 4.37 -2.03
C CYS A 211 29.17 3.29 -1.32
N LYS A 212 30.07 2.66 -2.07
CA LYS A 212 31.14 1.80 -1.55
C LYS A 212 32.49 2.34 -1.97
N CYS A 213 33.46 2.20 -1.08
CA CYS A 213 34.86 2.52 -1.33
C CYS A 213 35.53 1.31 -1.99
N HIS A 214 36.29 1.55 -3.06
CA HIS A 214 36.98 0.53 -3.87
C HIS A 214 38.46 0.86 -4.08
N GLY A 215 39.05 1.71 -3.26
CA GLY A 215 40.50 1.96 -3.26
C GLY A 215 41.30 0.78 -2.68
N MET A 216 42.61 0.84 -2.79
CA MET A 216 43.52 -0.16 -2.21
C MET A 216 43.25 -0.30 -0.70
N SER A 217 43.19 -1.54 -0.22
CA SER A 217 42.84 -1.89 1.16
C SER A 217 41.48 -1.33 1.63
N GLY A 218 40.52 -1.14 0.69
CA GLY A 218 39.20 -0.58 1.01
C GLY A 218 39.19 0.93 1.23
N SER A 219 40.27 1.65 0.85
CA SER A 219 40.28 3.12 0.94
C SER A 219 39.22 3.78 0.08
N CYS A 220 38.80 4.99 0.44
CA CYS A 220 37.82 5.77 -0.31
C CYS A 220 38.45 6.64 -1.41
N SER A 221 39.65 6.31 -1.90
CA SER A 221 40.28 6.94 -3.06
C SER A 221 39.44 6.74 -4.35
N VAL A 222 38.84 5.57 -4.50
CA VAL A 222 37.83 5.28 -5.53
C VAL A 222 36.51 4.99 -4.84
N ARG A 223 35.45 5.75 -5.19
CA ARG A 223 34.12 5.61 -4.61
C ARG A 223 33.13 5.33 -5.72
N VAL A 224 32.39 4.21 -5.61
CA VAL A 224 31.34 3.80 -6.54
C VAL A 224 29.99 3.95 -5.86
N CYS A 225 29.07 4.67 -6.49
CA CYS A 225 27.76 4.98 -5.94
C CYS A 225 26.63 4.51 -6.85
N TRP A 226 25.48 4.23 -6.27
CA TRP A 226 24.23 3.93 -6.98
C TRP A 226 23.04 4.48 -6.22
N ARG A 227 21.87 4.53 -6.88
CA ARG A 227 20.59 4.87 -6.24
C ARG A 227 19.92 3.61 -5.73
N ARG A 228 19.42 3.69 -4.49
CA ARG A 228 18.72 2.60 -3.82
C ARG A 228 17.34 3.06 -3.37
N LEU A 229 16.33 2.17 -3.49
CA LEU A 229 15.01 2.37 -2.92
C LEU A 229 15.11 2.47 -1.39
N PRO A 230 14.28 3.32 -0.76
CA PRO A 230 14.11 3.31 0.70
C PRO A 230 13.50 1.98 1.14
N GLN A 231 13.61 1.64 2.40
CA GLN A 231 12.75 0.62 2.97
C GLN A 231 11.30 1.10 2.92
N LEU A 232 10.35 0.20 2.67
CA LEU A 232 8.93 0.58 2.57
C LEU A 232 8.42 1.19 3.88
N ARG A 233 8.98 0.77 5.04
CA ARG A 233 8.73 1.37 6.35
C ARG A 233 8.95 2.88 6.36
N VAL A 234 10.05 3.37 5.81
CA VAL A 234 10.35 4.81 5.72
C VAL A 234 9.33 5.56 4.84
N VAL A 235 8.77 4.86 3.84
CA VAL A 235 7.68 5.41 3.01
C VAL A 235 6.38 5.43 3.79
N GLY A 236 6.07 4.36 4.53
CA GLY A 236 4.91 4.24 5.41
C GLY A 236 4.88 5.34 6.46
N ASP A 237 5.98 5.53 7.20
CA ASP A 237 6.12 6.59 8.23
C ASP A 237 5.83 7.98 7.66
N ALA A 238 6.34 8.22 6.46
CA ALA A 238 6.11 9.49 5.79
C ALA A 238 4.69 9.69 5.27
N LEU A 239 4.01 8.62 4.86
CA LEU A 239 2.60 8.67 4.48
C LEU A 239 1.71 8.81 5.72
N THR A 240 2.09 8.25 6.87
CA THR A 240 1.39 8.44 8.16
C THR A 240 1.41 9.90 8.59
N THR A 241 2.56 10.57 8.49
CA THR A 241 2.64 12.02 8.72
C THR A 241 1.71 12.81 7.78
N ARG A 242 1.57 12.35 6.53
CA ARG A 242 0.63 12.98 5.57
C ARG A 242 -0.83 12.65 5.85
N TYR A 243 -1.11 11.47 6.38
CA TYR A 243 -2.42 11.06 6.84
C TYR A 243 -2.91 11.93 8.01
N GLU A 244 -2.05 12.20 8.99
CA GLU A 244 -2.38 13.09 10.12
C GLU A 244 -2.73 14.50 9.64
N GLY A 245 -2.01 15.02 8.63
CA GLY A 245 -2.25 16.31 8.00
C GLY A 245 -3.09 16.26 6.71
N ALA A 246 -3.88 15.21 6.49
CA ALA A 246 -4.69 15.08 5.29
C ALA A 246 -5.74 16.18 5.18
N SER A 247 -5.97 16.66 3.96
CA SER A 247 -6.86 17.80 3.70
C SER A 247 -8.26 17.33 3.29
N HIS A 248 -9.29 17.84 3.98
CA HIS A 248 -10.67 17.68 3.54
C HIS A 248 -10.91 18.54 2.31
N VAL A 249 -11.38 17.94 1.23
CA VAL A 249 -11.53 18.60 -0.06
C VAL A 249 -12.92 18.40 -0.64
N LYS A 250 -13.28 19.30 -1.57
CA LYS A 250 -14.45 19.19 -2.46
C LYS A 250 -14.01 19.29 -3.91
N VAL A 251 -14.80 18.72 -4.82
CA VAL A 251 -14.57 18.85 -6.24
C VAL A 251 -15.32 20.07 -6.76
N ILE A 252 -14.62 20.90 -7.49
CA ILE A 252 -15.21 22.03 -8.22
C ILE A 252 -14.99 21.85 -9.72
N SER A 253 -16.02 22.12 -10.50
CA SER A 253 -15.95 22.15 -11.97
C SER A 253 -15.77 23.58 -12.44
N THR A 254 -14.76 23.82 -13.27
CA THR A 254 -14.49 25.13 -13.88
C THR A 254 -14.45 24.97 -15.39
N VAL A 255 -15.19 25.81 -16.10
CA VAL A 255 -15.10 25.91 -17.55
C VAL A 255 -13.83 26.68 -17.91
N VAL A 256 -12.93 26.06 -18.67
CA VAL A 256 -11.71 26.72 -19.14
C VAL A 256 -11.89 27.09 -20.60
N GLU A 257 -12.16 28.38 -20.89
CA GLU A 257 -12.39 28.92 -22.25
C GLU A 257 -11.23 28.62 -23.21
N ARG A 258 -9.97 28.70 -22.74
CA ARG A 258 -8.77 28.40 -23.55
C ARG A 258 -8.69 26.96 -24.09
N LYS A 259 -9.52 26.01 -23.60
CA LYS A 259 -9.57 24.62 -24.02
C LYS A 259 -10.92 24.25 -24.65
N ARG A 260 -11.46 25.05 -25.50
CA ARG A 260 -12.73 24.82 -26.22
C ARG A 260 -13.90 24.49 -25.27
N GLY A 261 -14.04 25.22 -24.16
CA GLY A 261 -15.15 25.03 -23.22
C GLY A 261 -15.08 23.72 -22.41
N LYS A 262 -13.94 23.07 -22.32
CA LYS A 262 -13.79 21.82 -21.58
C LYS A 262 -13.96 22.04 -20.08
N ASN A 263 -14.91 21.34 -19.47
CA ASN A 263 -15.05 21.29 -18.02
C ASN A 263 -13.81 20.64 -17.40
N VAL A 264 -13.13 21.38 -16.53
CA VAL A 264 -11.98 20.88 -15.77
C VAL A 264 -12.38 20.77 -14.32
N ARG A 265 -12.40 19.54 -13.81
CA ARG A 265 -12.69 19.23 -12.41
C ARG A 265 -11.40 19.29 -11.58
N LYS A 266 -11.47 19.88 -10.40
CA LYS A 266 -10.31 20.08 -9.52
C LYS A 266 -10.70 19.89 -8.06
N LEU A 267 -9.78 19.29 -7.30
CA LEU A 267 -9.85 19.21 -5.85
C LEU A 267 -9.49 20.57 -5.23
N ARG A 268 -10.33 21.05 -4.32
CA ARG A 268 -10.13 22.28 -3.56
C ARG A 268 -10.41 22.03 -2.10
N PRO A 269 -9.75 22.71 -1.17
CA PRO A 269 -10.08 22.62 0.24
C PRO A 269 -11.58 22.84 0.47
N LEU A 270 -12.15 22.13 1.44
CA LEU A 270 -13.56 22.31 1.80
C LEU A 270 -13.84 23.73 2.26
N HIS A 271 -12.96 24.29 3.09
CA HIS A 271 -13.00 25.68 3.56
C HIS A 271 -11.95 26.53 2.86
N ALA A 272 -12.28 27.79 2.58
CA ALA A 272 -11.45 28.69 1.78
C ALA A 272 -10.14 29.12 2.49
N ASP A 273 -10.14 29.12 3.80
CA ASP A 273 -9.01 29.44 4.70
C ASP A 273 -7.96 28.32 4.78
N MET A 274 -8.32 27.11 4.37
CA MET A 274 -7.40 25.99 4.39
C MET A 274 -6.39 26.07 3.25
N LYS A 275 -5.16 25.63 3.54
CA LYS A 275 -4.10 25.50 2.53
C LYS A 275 -4.53 24.57 1.40
N LYS A 276 -4.31 25.01 0.17
CA LYS A 276 -4.50 24.16 -1.00
C LYS A 276 -3.55 22.96 -0.95
N PRO A 277 -4.06 21.71 -1.04
CA PRO A 277 -3.22 20.52 -1.01
C PRO A 277 -2.25 20.50 -2.21
N ASN A 278 -1.03 20.10 -1.95
CA ASN A 278 -0.04 19.86 -2.99
C ASN A 278 -0.10 18.38 -3.45
N LYS A 279 0.69 18.02 -4.46
CA LYS A 279 0.69 16.67 -5.04
C LYS A 279 1.29 15.57 -4.12
N THR A 280 1.76 15.93 -2.94
CA THR A 280 2.30 15.00 -1.94
C THR A 280 1.43 14.91 -0.70
N ASP A 281 0.45 15.78 -0.55
CA ASP A 281 -0.49 15.76 0.56
C ASP A 281 -1.60 14.73 0.27
N LEU A 282 -2.11 14.07 1.30
CA LEU A 282 -3.29 13.22 1.15
C LEU A 282 -4.57 14.06 1.23
N VAL A 283 -5.57 13.61 0.50
CA VAL A 283 -6.87 14.29 0.42
C VAL A 283 -8.01 13.31 0.62
N TYR A 284 -9.11 13.77 1.25
CA TYR A 284 -10.30 12.96 1.48
C TYR A 284 -11.56 13.82 1.25
N LEU A 285 -12.71 13.14 0.99
CA LEU A 285 -13.98 13.79 0.67
C LEU A 285 -15.01 13.65 1.78
N GLU A 286 -14.89 12.65 2.63
CA GLU A 286 -15.84 12.31 3.69
C GLU A 286 -15.11 12.08 5.00
N GLU A 287 -15.75 12.36 6.12
CA GLU A 287 -15.21 12.04 7.44
C GLU A 287 -15.14 10.51 7.65
N SER A 288 -14.23 10.11 8.51
CA SER A 288 -14.05 8.69 8.87
C SER A 288 -15.25 8.17 9.65
N PRO A 289 -15.66 6.91 9.43
CA PRO A 289 -16.70 6.27 10.25
C PRO A 289 -16.21 6.06 11.69
N ASP A 290 -17.14 5.72 12.57
CA ASP A 290 -16.77 5.32 13.94
C ASP A 290 -16.12 3.93 13.95
N TYR A 291 -14.92 3.85 14.48
CA TYR A 291 -14.16 2.61 14.64
C TYR A 291 -14.21 2.04 16.06
N CYS A 292 -14.97 2.64 16.94
CA CYS A 292 -15.05 2.22 18.35
C CYS A 292 -15.89 0.96 18.55
N GLU A 293 -17.02 0.88 17.85
CA GLU A 293 -17.93 -0.25 17.92
C GLU A 293 -17.75 -1.17 16.70
N PRO A 294 -17.95 -2.48 16.89
CA PRO A 294 -17.86 -3.43 15.77
C PRO A 294 -19.00 -3.19 14.77
N ASN A 295 -18.68 -3.33 13.49
CA ASN A 295 -19.66 -3.29 12.40
C ASN A 295 -19.24 -4.31 11.33
N ASP A 296 -19.92 -5.44 11.30
CA ASP A 296 -19.60 -6.57 10.42
C ASP A 296 -19.80 -6.23 8.94
N GLU A 297 -20.78 -5.38 8.60
CA GLU A 297 -21.03 -4.96 7.21
C GLU A 297 -19.87 -4.15 6.64
N LEU A 298 -19.24 -3.37 7.48
CA LEU A 298 -18.07 -2.57 7.13
C LEU A 298 -16.74 -3.30 7.38
N GLY A 299 -16.75 -4.44 8.07
CA GLY A 299 -15.53 -5.12 8.49
C GLY A 299 -14.78 -4.38 9.59
N ILE A 300 -15.48 -3.57 10.39
CA ILE A 300 -14.92 -2.86 11.54
C ILE A 300 -14.97 -3.77 12.76
N LEU A 301 -13.80 -4.10 13.31
CA LEU A 301 -13.68 -5.00 14.46
C LEU A 301 -13.99 -4.31 15.81
N GLY A 302 -14.03 -2.98 15.81
CA GLY A 302 -14.14 -2.21 17.06
C GLY A 302 -12.86 -2.22 17.88
N THR A 303 -12.96 -1.70 19.10
CA THR A 303 -11.81 -1.58 20.00
C THR A 303 -11.95 -2.40 21.29
N ARG A 304 -13.06 -3.12 21.48
CA ARG A 304 -13.26 -4.00 22.63
C ARG A 304 -12.23 -5.14 22.66
N GLY A 305 -11.70 -5.45 23.83
CA GLY A 305 -10.72 -6.52 24.01
C GLY A 305 -9.32 -6.20 23.49
N ARG A 306 -9.07 -5.01 22.91
CA ARG A 306 -7.74 -4.62 22.44
C ARG A 306 -6.86 -4.15 23.58
N THR A 307 -5.59 -4.52 23.52
CA THR A 307 -4.58 -4.10 24.48
C THR A 307 -4.23 -2.63 24.27
N CYS A 308 -4.15 -1.85 25.36
CA CYS A 308 -3.80 -0.45 25.34
C CYS A 308 -2.69 -0.14 26.36
N ASN A 309 -2.08 1.03 26.24
CA ASN A 309 -1.06 1.53 27.17
C ASN A 309 -1.65 2.55 28.13
N ARG A 310 -1.67 2.24 29.44
CA ARG A 310 -2.23 3.11 30.48
C ARG A 310 -1.55 4.47 30.58
N THR A 311 -0.24 4.50 30.36
CA THR A 311 0.60 5.68 30.57
C THR A 311 0.77 6.54 29.33
N SER A 312 0.37 6.04 28.15
CA SER A 312 0.50 6.77 26.90
C SER A 312 -0.63 7.77 26.70
N ALA A 313 -0.27 8.98 26.27
CA ALA A 313 -1.20 9.98 25.78
C ALA A 313 -1.47 9.84 24.25
N GLY A 314 -0.76 8.94 23.57
CA GLY A 314 -0.86 8.69 22.12
C GLY A 314 -2.03 7.77 21.73
N LEU A 315 -2.06 7.39 20.46
CA LEU A 315 -3.12 6.54 19.88
C LEU A 315 -3.20 5.14 20.53
N ASP A 316 -2.10 4.64 21.07
CA ASP A 316 -2.01 3.39 21.83
C ASP A 316 -2.53 3.53 23.27
N GLY A 317 -2.78 4.78 23.73
CA GLY A 317 -3.25 5.09 25.08
C GLY A 317 -4.66 4.60 25.34
N CYS A 318 -4.90 4.00 26.53
CA CYS A 318 -6.21 3.48 26.90
C CYS A 318 -7.32 4.53 26.82
N ARG A 319 -7.01 5.78 27.13
CA ARG A 319 -7.97 6.89 27.08
C ARG A 319 -8.53 7.08 25.65
N LEU A 320 -7.68 7.02 24.64
CA LEU A 320 -8.07 7.23 23.24
C LEU A 320 -8.55 5.95 22.59
N LEU A 321 -7.79 4.85 22.74
CA LEU A 321 -8.10 3.59 22.07
C LEU A 321 -9.40 2.96 22.56
N CYS A 322 -9.68 3.03 23.86
CA CYS A 322 -10.88 2.42 24.44
C CYS A 322 -12.15 3.28 24.30
N CYS A 323 -12.08 4.42 23.58
CA CYS A 323 -13.25 5.25 23.25
C CYS A 323 -14.06 5.71 24.50
N GLY A 324 -13.41 5.96 25.62
CA GLY A 324 -14.07 6.38 26.86
C GLY A 324 -14.77 5.27 27.65
N ARG A 325 -14.81 4.02 27.16
CA ARG A 325 -15.43 2.88 27.88
C ARG A 325 -14.61 2.38 29.07
N GLY A 326 -13.40 2.90 29.25
CA GLY A 326 -12.47 2.42 30.27
C GLY A 326 -11.76 1.12 29.86
N TYR A 327 -10.98 0.58 30.78
CA TYR A 327 -10.16 -0.62 30.55
C TYR A 327 -10.04 -1.45 31.82
N GLN A 328 -9.78 -2.73 31.66
CA GLN A 328 -9.45 -3.67 32.75
C GLN A 328 -7.95 -3.93 32.76
N THR A 329 -7.37 -4.06 33.95
CA THR A 329 -5.99 -4.50 34.12
C THR A 329 -5.97 -5.99 34.44
N ARG A 330 -5.26 -6.77 33.63
CA ARG A 330 -5.05 -8.22 33.83
C ARG A 330 -3.57 -8.49 34.00
N VAL A 331 -3.20 -9.23 35.02
CA VAL A 331 -1.82 -9.71 35.20
C VAL A 331 -1.59 -10.93 34.33
N ARG A 332 -0.55 -10.91 33.50
CA ARG A 332 -0.13 -12.05 32.69
C ARG A 332 1.33 -12.38 32.95
N ASP A 333 1.64 -13.66 32.97
CA ASP A 333 3.02 -14.12 32.96
C ASP A 333 3.64 -13.83 31.61
N HIS A 334 4.81 -13.19 31.63
CA HIS A 334 5.59 -12.84 30.47
C HIS A 334 6.94 -13.56 30.53
N GLU A 335 7.30 -14.21 29.45
CA GLU A 335 8.58 -14.87 29.28
C GLU A 335 9.42 -14.13 28.26
N GLU A 336 10.65 -13.78 28.61
CA GLU A 336 11.58 -13.20 27.66
C GLU A 336 12.98 -13.80 27.82
N LYS A 337 13.74 -13.80 26.72
CA LYS A 337 15.14 -14.19 26.76
C LYS A 337 15.93 -13.12 27.49
N CYS A 338 16.61 -13.51 28.58
CA CYS A 338 17.42 -12.62 29.41
C CYS A 338 18.78 -13.23 29.66
N ARG A 339 19.71 -12.44 30.23
CA ARG A 339 21.08 -12.85 30.58
C ARG A 339 21.78 -13.60 29.46
N CYS A 340 21.61 -13.11 28.23
CA CYS A 340 22.21 -13.73 27.07
C CYS A 340 23.73 -13.66 27.14
N ARG A 341 24.41 -14.80 27.00
CA ARG A 341 25.88 -14.91 26.92
C ARG A 341 26.27 -15.42 25.55
N PHE A 342 27.23 -14.76 24.95
CA PHE A 342 27.85 -15.26 23.73
C PHE A 342 28.84 -16.39 24.08
N VAL A 343 28.61 -17.56 23.52
CA VAL A 343 29.52 -18.69 23.60
C VAL A 343 30.35 -18.72 22.32
N TRP A 344 31.66 -18.70 22.48
CA TRP A 344 32.59 -18.65 21.35
C TRP A 344 32.31 -19.78 20.35
N CYS A 345 32.41 -19.41 19.10
CA CYS A 345 31.97 -20.08 17.89
C CYS A 345 30.41 -20.10 17.73
N CYS A 346 29.82 -18.84 17.62
CA CYS A 346 28.57 -18.62 16.89
C CYS A 346 27.26 -18.97 17.63
N ARG A 347 27.25 -19.14 18.95
CA ARG A 347 26.04 -19.43 19.72
C ARG A 347 25.76 -18.35 20.76
N VAL A 348 24.50 -17.97 20.88
CA VAL A 348 24.03 -17.14 21.99
C VAL A 348 23.17 -18.02 22.89
N HIS A 349 23.57 -18.18 24.14
CA HIS A 349 22.80 -18.90 25.15
C HIS A 349 22.10 -17.86 26.04
N CYS A 350 20.77 -17.93 26.10
CA CYS A 350 19.95 -17.06 26.91
C CYS A 350 19.17 -17.88 27.94
N GLU A 351 19.01 -17.32 29.14
CA GLU A 351 18.05 -17.82 30.12
C GLU A 351 16.65 -17.32 29.75
N ILE A 352 15.61 -18.00 30.20
CA ILE A 352 14.22 -17.54 30.09
C ILE A 352 13.82 -16.96 31.45
N CYS A 353 13.65 -15.63 31.49
CA CYS A 353 13.12 -14.94 32.66
C CYS A 353 11.61 -14.86 32.60
N ARG A 354 10.95 -15.17 33.72
CA ARG A 354 9.50 -15.07 33.90
C ARG A 354 9.19 -13.95 34.86
N TYR A 355 8.30 -13.04 34.46
CA TYR A 355 7.82 -11.97 35.30
C TYR A 355 6.34 -11.66 35.01
N LYS A 356 5.65 -11.15 36.01
CA LYS A 356 4.26 -10.71 35.88
C LYS A 356 4.22 -9.30 35.28
N ARG A 357 3.42 -9.14 34.23
CA ARG A 357 3.21 -7.83 33.59
C ARG A 357 1.74 -7.49 33.53
N ASP A 358 1.45 -6.23 33.88
CA ASP A 358 0.10 -5.69 33.72
C ASP A 358 -0.23 -5.49 32.27
N HIS A 359 -1.34 -6.06 31.83
CA HIS A 359 -1.94 -5.87 30.53
C HIS A 359 -3.26 -5.12 30.69
N HIS A 360 -3.36 -3.96 30.05
CA HIS A 360 -4.57 -3.16 30.05
C HIS A 360 -5.37 -3.48 28.79
N VAL A 361 -6.64 -3.82 28.95
CA VAL A 361 -7.53 -4.28 27.88
C VAL A 361 -8.80 -3.43 27.89
N CYS A 362 -9.20 -2.90 26.75
CA CYS A 362 -10.40 -2.08 26.59
C CYS A 362 -11.68 -2.88 26.91
N ASN A 363 -12.61 -2.26 27.61
CA ASN A 363 -13.94 -2.81 27.92
C ASN A 363 -14.83 -2.89 26.68
#